data_27b32fc7e4429e6f85526d9f503d1099
#
_entry.id   27b32fc7e4429e6f85526d9f503d1099
#
_cell.length_a   1.000
_cell.length_b   1.000
_cell.length_c   1.000
_cell.angle_alpha   90.00
_cell.angle_beta   90.00
_cell.angle_gamma   90.00
#
_symmetry.space_group_name_H-M   'P 1'
#
loop_
_entity.id
_entity.type
_entity.pdbx_description
1 polymer ?
#
loop_
_entity_poly.entity_id
_entity_poly.type
_entity_poly.pdbx_seq_one_letter_code
_entity_poly.pdbx_strand_id
1 'polypeptide(L)'
;MTDTSQHALWNGPAGEAWVEAQRILDQMFAPLATHLVEAIPPGDELHVLDVGCGTGAVALAIAGRLEPGGHVSGVDISAPMIALARERAQRAGLAVEFIVADAQQHAFLPGTLDRIVSRFGVMFFDDPVQAFGQLQRAAKRGGVLHALAWRGPDENGFMTTAERAAAPWLTLPARQPGGPGQFAFADRAQVEQILTAAGWEDVEILPLDVVCRIDRADLATYVTLLGPVGSALRNAQLDAAARSQVMDAVLQAFAPFVEGDAVTFTAACWDVRARAW
;
A
#
# COMPACT_ATOMS: atom_id res chain seq x y z
N MET A 1 21.93 -10.24 14.99
CA MET A 1 20.46 -10.32 14.83
C MET A 1 20.09 -9.33 13.73
N THR A 2 19.61 -9.79 12.60
CA THR A 2 19.06 -8.90 11.57
C THR A 2 17.81 -8.26 12.14
N ASP A 3 17.77 -6.92 12.13
CA ASP A 3 16.58 -6.16 12.49
C ASP A 3 15.46 -6.51 11.50
N THR A 4 14.44 -7.23 11.97
CA THR A 4 13.28 -7.66 11.16
C THR A 4 12.11 -6.71 11.30
N SER A 5 12.32 -5.53 11.86
CA SER A 5 11.30 -4.50 12.02
C SER A 5 10.79 -3.98 10.67
N GLN A 6 9.57 -3.41 10.67
CA GLN A 6 9.03 -2.72 9.49
C GLN A 6 9.97 -1.60 9.01
N HIS A 7 10.66 -0.94 9.95
CA HIS A 7 11.65 0.08 9.61
C HIS A 7 12.81 -0.49 8.77
N ALA A 8 13.41 -1.61 9.19
CA ALA A 8 14.51 -2.24 8.44
C ALA A 8 14.03 -2.76 7.06
N LEU A 9 12.82 -3.33 7.00
CA LEU A 9 12.23 -3.85 5.75
C LEU A 9 12.08 -2.72 4.71
N TRP A 10 11.44 -1.62 5.09
CA TRP A 10 11.06 -0.54 4.17
C TRP A 10 12.18 0.49 3.91
N ASN A 11 13.25 0.49 4.70
CA ASN A 11 14.48 1.27 4.43
C ASN A 11 15.61 0.43 3.82
N GLY A 12 15.34 -0.84 3.53
CA GLY A 12 16.22 -1.78 2.86
C GLY A 12 15.76 -2.12 1.43
N PRO A 13 16.16 -3.32 0.94
CA PRO A 13 15.89 -3.76 -0.44
C PRO A 13 14.41 -3.76 -0.86
N ALA A 14 13.47 -3.88 0.10
CA ALA A 14 12.06 -3.81 -0.20
C ALA A 14 11.64 -2.39 -0.59
N GLY A 15 12.05 -1.37 0.18
CA GLY A 15 11.78 0.03 -0.16
C GLY A 15 12.43 0.44 -1.48
N GLU A 16 13.68 0.04 -1.72
CA GLU A 16 14.37 0.28 -3.00
C GLU A 16 13.64 -0.35 -4.18
N ALA A 17 13.16 -1.60 -4.03
CA ALA A 17 12.39 -2.28 -5.06
C ALA A 17 11.05 -1.57 -5.38
N TRP A 18 10.39 -1.00 -4.37
CA TRP A 18 9.18 -0.20 -4.57
C TRP A 18 9.46 1.12 -5.28
N VAL A 19 10.61 1.77 -5.00
CA VAL A 19 11.07 2.95 -5.74
C VAL A 19 11.31 2.60 -7.21
N GLU A 20 12.01 1.50 -7.49
CA GLU A 20 12.29 1.04 -8.87
C GLU A 20 11.00 0.64 -9.61
N ALA A 21 10.07 -0.01 -8.94
CA ALA A 21 8.80 -0.45 -9.51
C ALA A 21 7.72 0.66 -9.54
N GLN A 22 8.03 1.90 -9.14
CA GLN A 22 7.06 2.98 -8.93
C GLN A 22 6.10 3.16 -10.12
N ARG A 23 6.61 3.20 -11.35
CA ARG A 23 5.78 3.37 -12.55
C ARG A 23 4.78 2.22 -12.73
N ILE A 24 5.23 0.99 -12.53
CA ILE A 24 4.40 -0.22 -12.65
C ILE A 24 3.30 -0.21 -11.57
N LEU A 25 3.67 0.12 -10.33
CA LEU A 25 2.74 0.18 -9.20
C LEU A 25 1.70 1.30 -9.35
N ASP A 26 2.12 2.46 -9.87
CA ASP A 26 1.20 3.55 -10.14
C ASP A 26 0.18 3.15 -11.21
N GLN A 27 0.61 2.54 -12.31
CA GLN A 27 -0.28 2.04 -13.36
C GLN A 27 -1.23 0.96 -12.82
N MET A 28 -0.68 -0.02 -12.10
CA MET A 28 -1.43 -1.14 -11.52
C MET A 28 -2.54 -0.67 -10.58
N PHE A 29 -2.22 0.26 -9.69
CA PHE A 29 -3.11 0.69 -8.63
C PHE A 29 -3.78 2.05 -8.89
N ALA A 30 -3.71 2.56 -10.12
CA ALA A 30 -4.37 3.81 -10.49
C ALA A 30 -5.89 3.80 -10.19
N PRO A 31 -6.66 2.74 -10.50
CA PRO A 31 -8.09 2.74 -10.20
C PRO A 31 -8.40 2.80 -8.70
N LEU A 32 -7.57 2.18 -7.87
CA LEU A 32 -7.69 2.22 -6.41
C LEU A 32 -7.33 3.60 -5.85
N ALA A 33 -6.31 4.26 -6.42
CA ALA A 33 -5.99 5.64 -6.06
C ALA A 33 -7.15 6.58 -6.44
N THR A 34 -7.71 6.42 -7.63
CA THR A 34 -8.88 7.19 -8.09
C THR A 34 -10.06 7.03 -7.14
N HIS A 35 -10.36 5.82 -6.67
CA HIS A 35 -11.43 5.55 -5.72
C HIS A 35 -11.28 6.36 -4.42
N LEU A 36 -10.08 6.41 -3.84
CA LEU A 36 -9.79 7.22 -2.64
C LEU A 36 -9.90 8.72 -2.91
N VAL A 37 -9.35 9.17 -4.04
CA VAL A 37 -9.28 10.58 -4.41
C VAL A 37 -10.69 11.14 -4.73
N GLU A 38 -11.54 10.37 -5.39
CA GLU A 38 -12.91 10.78 -5.73
C GLU A 38 -13.82 10.87 -4.50
N ALA A 39 -13.52 10.15 -3.42
CA ALA A 39 -14.22 10.25 -2.15
C ALA A 39 -13.92 11.54 -1.37
N ILE A 40 -12.92 12.32 -1.77
CA ILE A 40 -12.60 13.61 -1.17
C ILE A 40 -13.45 14.68 -1.84
N PRO A 41 -14.28 15.42 -1.08
CA PRO A 41 -15.10 16.49 -1.64
C PRO A 41 -14.24 17.55 -2.34
N PRO A 42 -14.65 18.07 -3.49
CA PRO A 42 -13.97 19.22 -4.08
C PRO A 42 -14.31 20.50 -3.30
N GLY A 43 -13.39 21.45 -3.32
CA GLY A 43 -13.70 22.85 -2.99
C GLY A 43 -13.48 23.28 -1.54
N ASP A 44 -13.03 22.39 -0.64
CA ASP A 44 -12.83 22.76 0.75
C ASP A 44 -11.33 22.94 1.09
N GLU A 45 -11.04 23.81 2.06
CA GLU A 45 -9.72 23.95 2.68
C GLU A 45 -9.44 22.74 3.59
N LEU A 46 -9.38 21.55 2.99
CA LEU A 46 -9.20 20.31 3.72
C LEU A 46 -7.73 20.08 4.07
N HIS A 47 -7.51 19.61 5.29
CA HIS A 47 -6.23 19.02 5.69
C HIS A 47 -6.32 17.50 5.55
N VAL A 48 -5.56 16.96 4.60
CA VAL A 48 -5.57 15.54 4.26
C VAL A 48 -4.22 14.91 4.60
N LEU A 49 -4.24 13.75 5.26
CA LEU A 49 -3.06 12.92 5.52
C LEU A 49 -3.16 11.61 4.75
N ASP A 50 -2.15 11.29 3.94
CA ASP A 50 -1.96 9.98 3.30
C ASP A 50 -1.00 9.13 4.14
N VAL A 51 -1.49 8.04 4.74
CA VAL A 51 -0.75 7.17 5.66
C VAL A 51 -0.17 5.97 4.93
N GLY A 52 1.14 5.76 5.04
CA GLY A 52 1.86 4.81 4.21
C GLY A 52 1.86 5.28 2.75
N CYS A 53 2.16 6.56 2.54
CA CYS A 53 2.02 7.21 1.23
C CYS A 53 2.99 6.69 0.17
N GLY A 54 4.03 5.94 0.58
CA GLY A 54 5.03 5.40 -0.32
C GLY A 54 5.69 6.47 -1.19
N THR A 55 5.65 6.27 -2.50
CA THR A 55 6.18 7.21 -3.50
C THR A 55 5.21 8.36 -3.83
N GLY A 56 4.14 8.55 -3.04
CA GLY A 56 3.27 9.72 -3.06
C GLY A 56 2.13 9.69 -4.07
N ALA A 57 1.79 8.55 -4.68
CA ALA A 57 0.78 8.50 -5.76
C ALA A 57 -0.59 9.07 -5.34
N VAL A 58 -1.12 8.69 -4.17
CA VAL A 58 -2.42 9.15 -3.66
C VAL A 58 -2.33 10.60 -3.20
N ALA A 59 -1.31 10.94 -2.39
CA ALA A 59 -1.10 12.30 -1.89
C ALA A 59 -0.98 13.33 -3.03
N LEU A 60 -0.22 13.01 -4.10
CA LEU A 60 -0.06 13.88 -5.27
C LEU A 60 -1.38 14.03 -6.06
N ALA A 61 -2.12 12.95 -6.22
CA ALA A 61 -3.41 12.99 -6.91
C ALA A 61 -4.44 13.83 -6.14
N ILE A 62 -4.43 13.75 -4.80
CA ILE A 62 -5.28 14.61 -3.94
C ILE A 62 -4.85 16.07 -4.07
N ALA A 63 -3.55 16.35 -3.94
CA ALA A 63 -3.03 17.72 -4.02
C ALA A 63 -3.35 18.40 -5.36
N GLY A 64 -3.39 17.63 -6.46
CA GLY A 64 -3.78 18.13 -7.77
C GLY A 64 -5.27 18.46 -7.91
N ARG A 65 -6.11 18.14 -6.93
CA ARG A 65 -7.57 18.37 -6.94
C ARG A 65 -8.08 19.34 -5.89
N LEU A 66 -7.30 19.54 -4.81
CA LEU A 66 -7.70 20.49 -3.77
C LEU A 66 -7.65 21.92 -4.30
N GLU A 67 -8.59 22.74 -3.86
CA GLU A 67 -8.61 24.17 -4.10
C GLU A 67 -7.48 24.87 -3.34
N PRO A 68 -7.11 26.11 -3.73
CA PRO A 68 -6.14 26.90 -3.00
C PRO A 68 -6.55 27.09 -1.52
N GLY A 69 -5.68 26.68 -0.60
CA GLY A 69 -5.95 26.67 0.84
C GLY A 69 -6.03 25.25 1.42
N GLY A 70 -6.28 24.22 0.60
CA GLY A 70 -6.19 22.84 1.03
C GLY A 70 -4.74 22.41 1.28
N HIS A 71 -4.54 21.54 2.25
CA HIS A 71 -3.22 21.05 2.66
C HIS A 71 -3.16 19.52 2.59
N VAL A 72 -2.13 19.00 1.93
CA VAL A 72 -1.88 17.55 1.86
C VAL A 72 -0.55 17.23 2.51
N SER A 73 -0.55 16.26 3.40
CA SER A 73 0.65 15.64 3.92
C SER A 73 0.65 14.14 3.66
N GLY A 74 1.84 13.56 3.50
CA GLY A 74 2.03 12.12 3.37
C GLY A 74 3.07 11.65 4.38
N VAL A 75 2.79 10.57 5.09
CA VAL A 75 3.72 9.94 6.03
C VAL A 75 4.05 8.52 5.59
N ASP A 76 5.33 8.19 5.62
CA ASP A 76 5.83 6.84 5.38
C ASP A 76 7.10 6.58 6.18
N ILE A 77 7.29 5.34 6.62
CA ILE A 77 8.49 4.92 7.36
C ILE A 77 9.71 4.81 6.44
N SER A 78 9.51 4.70 5.13
CA SER A 78 10.54 4.49 4.12
C SER A 78 11.15 5.83 3.64
N ALA A 79 12.38 6.10 4.06
CA ALA A 79 13.11 7.27 3.59
C ALA A 79 13.33 7.29 2.06
N PRO A 80 13.71 6.17 1.39
CA PRO A 80 13.88 6.16 -0.07
C PRO A 80 12.58 6.44 -0.83
N MET A 81 11.43 5.92 -0.38
CA MET A 81 10.14 6.22 -1.01
C MET A 81 9.75 7.68 -0.83
N ILE A 82 9.92 8.25 0.37
CA ILE A 82 9.66 9.69 0.63
C ILE A 82 10.56 10.59 -0.20
N ALA A 83 11.82 10.21 -0.39
CA ALA A 83 12.72 10.98 -1.26
C ALA A 83 12.16 11.09 -2.68
N LEU A 84 11.73 9.96 -3.26
CA LEU A 84 11.09 9.96 -4.58
C LEU A 84 9.75 10.73 -4.58
N ALA A 85 8.92 10.61 -3.53
CA ALA A 85 7.67 11.35 -3.42
C ALA A 85 7.90 12.87 -3.47
N ARG A 86 8.92 13.38 -2.76
CA ARG A 86 9.31 14.79 -2.78
C ARG A 86 9.77 15.25 -4.17
N GLU A 87 10.59 14.46 -4.85
CA GLU A 87 11.00 14.75 -6.24
C GLU A 87 9.81 14.81 -7.20
N ARG A 88 8.86 13.90 -7.03
CA ARG A 88 7.64 13.87 -7.85
C ARG A 88 6.78 15.09 -7.61
N ALA A 89 6.58 15.49 -6.36
CA ALA A 89 5.86 16.71 -6.00
C ALA A 89 6.53 17.96 -6.64
N GLN A 90 7.84 18.07 -6.52
CA GLN A 90 8.59 19.17 -7.11
C GLN A 90 8.44 19.22 -8.64
N ARG A 91 8.56 18.07 -9.32
CA ARG A 91 8.40 18.00 -10.78
C ARG A 91 6.97 18.35 -11.23
N ALA A 92 5.97 17.99 -10.41
CA ALA A 92 4.57 18.31 -10.69
C ALA A 92 4.16 19.75 -10.27
N GLY A 93 5.04 20.50 -9.57
CA GLY A 93 4.69 21.81 -9.02
C GLY A 93 3.62 21.76 -7.93
N LEU A 94 3.50 20.63 -7.21
CA LEU A 94 2.50 20.42 -6.17
C LEU A 94 3.10 20.64 -4.78
N ALA A 95 2.36 21.35 -3.92
CA ALA A 95 2.72 21.55 -2.52
C ALA A 95 2.17 20.38 -1.69
N VAL A 96 3.04 19.42 -1.36
CA VAL A 96 2.74 18.30 -0.47
C VAL A 96 3.84 18.19 0.57
N GLU A 97 3.49 18.10 1.85
CA GLU A 97 4.42 17.84 2.92
C GLU A 97 4.64 16.32 3.06
N PHE A 98 5.87 15.84 2.81
CA PHE A 98 6.22 14.44 2.98
C PHE A 98 7.11 14.22 4.20
N ILE A 99 6.67 13.34 5.11
CA ILE A 99 7.25 13.08 6.43
C ILE A 99 7.80 11.66 6.46
N VAL A 100 9.10 11.51 6.79
CA VAL A 100 9.69 10.19 7.09
C VAL A 100 9.43 9.91 8.56
N ALA A 101 8.46 9.05 8.86
CA ALA A 101 8.14 8.67 10.24
C ALA A 101 7.35 7.36 10.29
N ASP A 102 7.43 6.67 11.43
CA ASP A 102 6.51 5.61 11.80
C ASP A 102 5.19 6.24 12.31
N ALA A 103 4.11 6.06 11.56
CA ALA A 103 2.81 6.63 11.89
C ALA A 103 2.23 6.12 13.23
N GLN A 104 2.70 4.96 13.74
CA GLN A 104 2.31 4.45 15.05
C GLN A 104 2.84 5.31 16.20
N GLN A 105 4.00 5.95 15.99
CA GLN A 105 4.74 6.67 17.03
C GLN A 105 4.79 8.17 16.78
N HIS A 106 4.49 8.60 15.55
CA HIS A 106 4.55 10.02 15.18
C HIS A 106 3.51 10.85 15.93
N ALA A 107 3.98 11.94 16.54
CA ALA A 107 3.11 12.88 17.24
C ALA A 107 2.45 13.85 16.25
N PHE A 108 1.36 13.43 15.64
CA PHE A 108 0.53 14.32 14.84
C PHE A 108 -0.13 15.41 15.71
N LEU A 109 -0.34 16.60 15.13
CA LEU A 109 -1.08 17.66 15.83
C LEU A 109 -2.53 17.23 16.05
N PRO A 110 -3.02 17.23 17.30
CA PRO A 110 -4.38 16.78 17.60
C PRO A 110 -5.44 17.66 16.95
N GLY A 111 -6.52 17.05 16.44
CA GLY A 111 -7.69 17.77 15.94
C GLY A 111 -7.43 18.64 14.71
N THR A 112 -6.48 18.28 13.85
CA THR A 112 -6.12 19.09 12.69
C THR A 112 -6.52 18.48 11.35
N LEU A 113 -6.75 17.17 11.28
CA LEU A 113 -6.98 16.46 10.03
C LEU A 113 -8.48 16.31 9.72
N ASP A 114 -8.90 16.71 8.54
CA ASP A 114 -10.26 16.53 8.03
C ASP A 114 -10.44 15.15 7.42
N ARG A 115 -9.38 14.67 6.74
CA ARG A 115 -9.35 13.38 6.04
C ARG A 115 -8.05 12.65 6.32
N ILE A 116 -8.15 11.37 6.56
CA ILE A 116 -7.01 10.45 6.65
C ILE A 116 -7.27 9.36 5.63
N VAL A 117 -6.35 9.20 4.68
CA VAL A 117 -6.46 8.18 3.63
C VAL A 117 -5.29 7.21 3.71
N SER A 118 -5.49 5.99 3.21
CA SER A 118 -4.41 5.03 3.04
C SER A 118 -4.73 4.04 1.93
N ARG A 119 -3.82 3.89 0.98
CA ARG A 119 -3.86 2.78 0.02
C ARG A 119 -2.86 1.72 0.44
N PHE A 120 -3.32 0.70 1.18
CA PHE A 120 -2.54 -0.46 1.62
C PHE A 120 -1.46 -0.21 2.68
N GLY A 121 -1.21 1.03 3.12
CA GLY A 121 -0.16 1.34 4.10
C GLY A 121 -0.49 0.85 5.51
N VAL A 122 -1.75 0.95 5.93
CA VAL A 122 -2.20 0.62 7.30
C VAL A 122 -2.09 -0.84 7.69
N MET A 123 -1.89 -1.75 6.73
CA MET A 123 -1.76 -3.19 6.99
C MET A 123 -0.38 -3.58 7.55
N PHE A 124 0.57 -2.64 7.61
CA PHE A 124 1.94 -2.89 8.03
C PHE A 124 2.26 -2.37 9.44
N PHE A 125 1.25 -1.97 10.20
CA PHE A 125 1.43 -1.60 11.60
C PHE A 125 1.74 -2.81 12.48
N ASP A 126 2.74 -2.70 13.35
CA ASP A 126 3.06 -3.71 14.36
C ASP A 126 2.00 -3.71 15.49
N ASP A 127 1.54 -2.52 15.89
CA ASP A 127 0.40 -2.31 16.79
C ASP A 127 -0.67 -1.44 16.10
N PRO A 128 -1.61 -2.05 15.38
CA PRO A 128 -2.62 -1.29 14.65
C PRO A 128 -3.58 -0.51 15.57
N VAL A 129 -3.87 -0.99 16.77
CA VAL A 129 -4.73 -0.26 17.72
C VAL A 129 -4.05 1.04 18.17
N GLN A 130 -2.76 0.98 18.51
CA GLN A 130 -1.97 2.17 18.84
C GLN A 130 -1.92 3.14 17.66
N ALA A 131 -1.61 2.64 16.45
CA ALA A 131 -1.50 3.46 15.25
C ALA A 131 -2.82 4.18 14.93
N PHE A 132 -3.92 3.46 14.85
CA PHE A 132 -5.24 4.06 14.60
C PHE A 132 -5.70 5.00 15.73
N GLY A 133 -5.29 4.75 16.98
CA GLY A 133 -5.52 5.67 18.09
C GLY A 133 -4.75 6.99 17.95
N GLN A 134 -3.52 6.96 17.40
CA GLN A 134 -2.78 8.18 17.05
C GLN A 134 -3.48 8.97 15.93
N LEU A 135 -3.93 8.28 14.90
CA LEU A 135 -4.63 8.88 13.78
C LEU A 135 -5.99 9.46 14.20
N GLN A 136 -6.72 8.77 15.09
CA GLN A 136 -8.00 9.25 15.63
C GLN A 136 -7.83 10.55 16.41
N ARG A 137 -6.79 10.66 17.25
CA ARG A 137 -6.49 11.90 17.99
C ARG A 137 -6.09 13.05 17.06
N ALA A 138 -5.45 12.77 15.94
CA ALA A 138 -5.07 13.77 14.95
C ALA A 138 -6.26 14.28 14.12
N ALA A 139 -7.29 13.46 13.98
CA ALA A 139 -8.49 13.83 13.25
C ALA A 139 -9.29 14.91 13.99
N LYS A 140 -9.88 15.85 13.24
CA LYS A 140 -10.90 16.77 13.77
C LYS A 140 -12.13 15.96 14.21
N ARG A 141 -12.95 16.54 15.06
CA ARG A 141 -14.28 15.99 15.33
C ARG A 141 -15.07 15.85 14.02
N GLY A 142 -15.55 14.65 13.71
CA GLY A 142 -16.20 14.33 12.44
C GLY A 142 -15.22 14.10 11.27
N GLY A 143 -13.91 14.13 11.53
CA GLY A 143 -12.90 13.77 10.56
C GLY A 143 -13.05 12.31 10.09
N VAL A 144 -12.72 12.03 8.84
CA VAL A 144 -12.98 10.73 8.20
C VAL A 144 -11.69 10.01 7.91
N LEU A 145 -11.62 8.75 8.34
CA LEU A 145 -10.67 7.75 7.86
C LEU A 145 -11.27 7.05 6.63
N HIS A 146 -10.47 6.91 5.57
CA HIS A 146 -10.81 6.10 4.39
C HIS A 146 -9.58 5.32 3.94
N ALA A 147 -9.58 4.03 4.14
CA ALA A 147 -8.46 3.16 3.82
C ALA A 147 -8.87 1.99 2.92
N LEU A 148 -7.95 1.56 2.05
CA LEU A 148 -8.08 0.32 1.30
C LEU A 148 -7.12 -0.72 1.87
N ALA A 149 -7.63 -1.91 2.11
CA ALA A 149 -6.86 -3.06 2.57
C ALA A 149 -7.20 -4.29 1.72
N TRP A 150 -6.24 -5.23 1.57
CA TRP A 150 -6.50 -6.47 0.84
C TRP A 150 -7.44 -7.39 1.64
N ARG A 151 -8.38 -7.99 0.94
CA ARG A 151 -9.10 -9.19 1.41
C ARG A 151 -8.18 -10.40 1.37
N GLY A 152 -8.69 -11.57 1.67
CA GLY A 152 -7.90 -12.78 1.81
C GLY A 152 -7.08 -13.17 0.56
N PRO A 153 -5.99 -13.94 0.75
CA PRO A 153 -5.16 -14.43 -0.35
C PRO A 153 -5.92 -15.32 -1.35
N ASP A 154 -6.97 -16.00 -0.91
CA ASP A 154 -7.81 -16.85 -1.76
C ASP A 154 -8.67 -16.02 -2.73
N GLU A 155 -9.00 -14.78 -2.35
CA GLU A 155 -9.72 -13.84 -3.19
C GLU A 155 -8.78 -13.03 -4.10
N ASN A 156 -7.48 -13.04 -3.82
CA ASN A 156 -6.43 -12.31 -4.53
C ASN A 156 -5.44 -13.24 -5.23
N GLY A 157 -5.98 -14.10 -6.11
CA GLY A 157 -5.20 -15.13 -6.81
C GLY A 157 -3.99 -14.59 -7.57
N PHE A 158 -4.09 -13.41 -8.19
CA PHE A 158 -2.98 -12.75 -8.86
C PHE A 158 -1.80 -12.52 -7.90
N MET A 159 -2.05 -11.99 -6.70
CA MET A 159 -1.03 -11.64 -5.72
C MET A 159 -0.28 -12.86 -5.16
N THR A 160 -0.88 -14.05 -5.25
CA THR A 160 -0.29 -15.29 -4.74
C THR A 160 0.27 -16.20 -5.85
N THR A 161 0.06 -15.84 -7.12
CA THR A 161 0.44 -16.68 -8.27
C THR A 161 1.94 -16.89 -8.35
N ALA A 162 2.76 -15.84 -8.23
CA ALA A 162 4.20 -15.98 -8.27
C ALA A 162 4.74 -16.89 -7.17
N GLU A 163 4.23 -16.74 -5.94
CA GLU A 163 4.64 -17.56 -4.79
C GLU A 163 4.32 -19.04 -5.02
N ARG A 164 3.09 -19.36 -5.46
CA ARG A 164 2.70 -20.74 -5.75
C ARG A 164 3.55 -21.37 -6.84
N ALA A 165 3.83 -20.60 -7.89
CA ALA A 165 4.61 -21.10 -9.02
C ALA A 165 6.09 -21.27 -8.66
N ALA A 166 6.68 -20.41 -7.83
CA ALA A 166 8.08 -20.48 -7.42
C ALA A 166 8.37 -21.47 -6.29
N ALA A 167 7.36 -21.89 -5.54
CA ALA A 167 7.51 -22.77 -4.36
C ALA A 167 8.32 -24.07 -4.57
N PRO A 168 8.29 -24.75 -5.75
CA PRO A 168 9.12 -25.92 -5.98
C PRO A 168 10.63 -25.64 -6.03
N TRP A 169 11.04 -24.40 -6.28
CA TRP A 169 12.45 -24.02 -6.48
C TRP A 169 13.00 -23.05 -5.43
N LEU A 170 12.12 -22.28 -4.77
CA LEU A 170 12.53 -21.24 -3.84
C LEU A 170 11.94 -21.50 -2.44
N THR A 171 12.78 -21.35 -1.43
CA THR A 171 12.30 -21.25 -0.05
C THR A 171 11.76 -19.82 0.16
N LEU A 172 10.46 -19.71 0.28
CA LEU A 172 9.79 -18.43 0.51
C LEU A 172 9.52 -18.25 2.02
N PRO A 173 9.57 -17.00 2.52
CA PRO A 173 9.22 -16.73 3.91
C PRO A 173 7.77 -17.10 4.18
N ALA A 174 7.52 -17.81 5.28
CA ALA A 174 6.17 -18.11 5.72
C ALA A 174 5.46 -16.82 6.14
N ARG A 175 4.20 -16.69 5.73
CA ARG A 175 3.35 -15.60 6.23
C ARG A 175 3.09 -15.82 7.71
N GLN A 176 3.21 -14.74 8.49
CA GLN A 176 2.93 -14.77 9.93
C GLN A 176 1.44 -14.45 10.15
N PRO A 177 0.62 -15.39 10.61
CA PRO A 177 -0.76 -15.11 10.94
C PRO A 177 -0.85 -14.01 12.01
N GLY A 178 -1.68 -12.98 11.75
CA GLY A 178 -1.89 -11.86 12.68
C GLY A 178 -0.75 -10.85 12.76
N GLY A 179 0.35 -11.06 12.04
CA GLY A 179 1.45 -10.08 11.93
C GLY A 179 1.23 -9.06 10.81
N PRO A 180 2.01 -7.96 10.80
CA PRO A 180 1.95 -6.95 9.75
C PRO A 180 2.31 -7.54 8.37
N GLY A 181 1.57 -7.12 7.34
CA GLY A 181 1.80 -7.61 5.98
C GLY A 181 0.61 -7.41 5.05
N GLN A 182 0.79 -7.81 3.81
CA GLN A 182 -0.19 -7.59 2.74
C GLN A 182 -1.62 -8.04 3.08
N PHE A 183 -1.80 -9.14 3.82
CA PHE A 183 -3.10 -9.69 4.16
C PHE A 183 -3.42 -9.60 5.66
N ALA A 184 -2.74 -8.70 6.39
CA ALA A 184 -2.98 -8.52 7.83
C ALA A 184 -4.43 -8.10 8.15
N PHE A 185 -5.09 -7.42 7.22
CA PHE A 185 -6.47 -6.93 7.34
C PHE A 185 -7.48 -7.77 6.54
N ALA A 186 -7.14 -9.01 6.21
CA ALA A 186 -8.06 -9.90 5.47
C ALA A 186 -9.36 -10.19 6.23
N ASP A 187 -9.29 -10.33 7.56
CA ASP A 187 -10.46 -10.57 8.41
C ASP A 187 -11.17 -9.25 8.74
N ARG A 188 -12.37 -9.08 8.17
CA ARG A 188 -13.24 -7.92 8.40
C ARG A 188 -13.53 -7.67 9.88
N ALA A 189 -13.83 -8.73 10.64
CA ALA A 189 -14.19 -8.59 12.05
C ALA A 189 -13.00 -8.12 12.90
N GLN A 190 -11.79 -8.57 12.57
CA GLN A 190 -10.58 -8.11 13.21
C GLN A 190 -10.33 -6.60 12.92
N VAL A 191 -10.54 -6.15 11.68
CA VAL A 191 -10.39 -4.73 11.32
C VAL A 191 -11.39 -3.86 12.09
N GLU A 192 -12.64 -4.29 12.18
CA GLU A 192 -13.68 -3.60 12.94
C GLU A 192 -13.32 -3.49 14.43
N GLN A 193 -12.81 -4.57 15.03
CA GLN A 193 -12.35 -4.57 16.43
C GLN A 193 -11.18 -3.62 16.65
N ILE A 194 -10.18 -3.59 15.75
CA ILE A 194 -9.03 -2.69 15.82
C ILE A 194 -9.50 -1.23 15.81
N LEU A 195 -10.34 -0.85 14.87
CA LEU A 195 -10.81 0.53 14.72
C LEU A 195 -11.67 0.96 15.93
N THR A 196 -12.58 0.10 16.37
CA THR A 196 -13.41 0.37 17.54
C THR A 196 -12.56 0.52 18.81
N ALA A 197 -11.59 -0.38 19.04
CA ALA A 197 -10.66 -0.29 20.17
C ALA A 197 -9.78 0.97 20.12
N ALA A 198 -9.49 1.49 18.92
CA ALA A 198 -8.74 2.73 18.70
C ALA A 198 -9.59 4.01 18.84
N GLY A 199 -10.90 3.88 19.12
CA GLY A 199 -11.81 5.01 19.36
C GLY A 199 -12.45 5.59 18.09
N TRP A 200 -12.43 4.87 16.97
CA TRP A 200 -13.17 5.24 15.77
C TRP A 200 -14.62 4.79 15.88
N GLU A 201 -15.54 5.62 15.34
CA GLU A 201 -16.97 5.38 15.31
C GLU A 201 -17.47 5.27 13.85
N ASP A 202 -18.74 4.89 13.67
CA ASP A 202 -19.35 4.72 12.35
C ASP A 202 -18.49 3.87 11.41
N VAL A 203 -17.91 2.76 11.95
CA VAL A 203 -17.02 1.88 11.19
C VAL A 203 -17.81 1.13 10.14
N GLU A 204 -17.48 1.39 8.88
CA GLU A 204 -18.05 0.74 7.71
C GLU A 204 -16.94 0.02 6.93
N ILE A 205 -17.10 -1.29 6.70
CA ILE A 205 -16.15 -2.12 5.97
C ILE A 205 -16.91 -2.87 4.89
N LEU A 206 -16.73 -2.44 3.64
CA LEU A 206 -17.44 -2.97 2.49
C LEU A 206 -16.48 -3.69 1.54
N PRO A 207 -16.92 -4.78 0.87
CA PRO A 207 -16.13 -5.39 -0.18
C PRO A 207 -16.04 -4.44 -1.37
N LEU A 208 -14.82 -4.31 -1.91
CA LEU A 208 -14.51 -3.52 -3.09
C LEU A 208 -13.70 -4.36 -4.06
N ASP A 209 -14.25 -4.63 -5.22
CA ASP A 209 -13.59 -5.33 -6.32
C ASP A 209 -13.23 -4.33 -7.42
N VAL A 210 -11.92 -4.20 -7.69
CA VAL A 210 -11.41 -3.23 -8.67
C VAL A 210 -10.57 -3.94 -9.71
N VAL A 211 -10.85 -3.70 -10.99
CA VAL A 211 -10.02 -4.21 -12.08
C VAL A 211 -8.73 -3.39 -12.15
N CYS A 212 -7.61 -4.08 -11.98
CA CYS A 212 -6.26 -3.56 -12.07
C CYS A 212 -5.55 -4.12 -13.29
N ARG A 213 -4.58 -3.36 -13.81
CA ARG A 213 -3.89 -3.71 -15.05
C ARG A 213 -2.45 -3.22 -15.03
N ILE A 214 -1.55 -4.02 -15.61
CA ILE A 214 -0.18 -3.61 -16.00
C ILE A 214 0.08 -4.02 -17.44
N ASP A 215 1.07 -3.42 -18.06
CA ASP A 215 1.53 -3.86 -19.37
C ASP A 215 2.19 -5.24 -19.26
N ARG A 216 1.92 -6.12 -20.22
CA ARG A 216 2.49 -7.46 -20.23
C ARG A 216 4.03 -7.42 -20.24
N ALA A 217 4.62 -6.42 -20.89
CA ALA A 217 6.06 -6.23 -20.92
C ALA A 217 6.67 -5.97 -19.54
N ASP A 218 5.88 -5.43 -18.60
CA ASP A 218 6.32 -5.12 -17.23
C ASP A 218 6.19 -6.30 -16.25
N LEU A 219 5.52 -7.40 -16.65
CA LEU A 219 5.26 -8.54 -15.75
C LEU A 219 6.55 -9.15 -15.18
N ALA A 220 7.56 -9.36 -16.00
CA ALA A 220 8.83 -9.92 -15.54
C ALA A 220 9.53 -9.01 -14.54
N THR A 221 9.52 -7.70 -14.78
CA THR A 221 10.06 -6.68 -13.87
C THR A 221 9.28 -6.67 -12.54
N TYR A 222 7.95 -6.68 -12.61
CA TYR A 222 7.08 -6.77 -11.44
C TYR A 222 7.44 -7.97 -10.55
N VAL A 223 7.54 -9.16 -11.12
CA VAL A 223 7.82 -10.41 -10.39
C VAL A 223 9.24 -10.42 -9.80
N THR A 224 10.23 -9.87 -10.49
CA THR A 224 11.62 -9.88 -10.03
C THR A 224 11.91 -8.81 -8.97
N LEU A 225 11.17 -7.71 -8.99
CA LEU A 225 11.34 -6.64 -8.00
C LEU A 225 10.52 -6.86 -6.74
N LEU A 226 9.27 -7.31 -6.87
CA LEU A 226 8.29 -7.21 -5.80
C LEU A 226 7.95 -8.57 -5.16
N GLY A 227 7.46 -8.48 -3.94
CA GLY A 227 6.96 -9.62 -3.18
C GLY A 227 8.04 -10.62 -2.73
N PRO A 228 7.59 -11.74 -2.12
CA PRO A 228 8.48 -12.77 -1.60
C PRO A 228 9.37 -13.42 -2.66
N VAL A 229 8.86 -13.59 -3.90
CA VAL A 229 9.61 -14.20 -5.00
C VAL A 229 10.75 -13.29 -5.44
N GLY A 230 10.52 -11.99 -5.64
CA GLY A 230 11.57 -11.04 -5.98
C GLY A 230 12.67 -10.99 -4.91
N SER A 231 12.28 -10.98 -3.63
CA SER A 231 13.23 -11.06 -2.52
C SER A 231 14.03 -12.38 -2.52
N ALA A 232 13.36 -13.51 -2.68
CA ALA A 232 14.02 -14.81 -2.72
C ALA A 232 14.97 -14.93 -3.91
N LEU A 233 14.59 -14.45 -5.10
CA LEU A 233 15.45 -14.43 -6.28
C LEU A 233 16.72 -13.59 -6.10
N ARG A 234 16.66 -12.48 -5.36
CA ARG A 234 17.85 -11.67 -5.04
C ARG A 234 18.81 -12.39 -4.10
N ASN A 235 18.26 -13.16 -3.15
CA ASN A 235 19.04 -13.80 -2.09
C ASN A 235 19.48 -15.24 -2.43
N ALA A 236 18.82 -15.90 -3.40
CA ALA A 236 19.15 -17.27 -3.77
C ALA A 236 20.42 -17.33 -4.63
N GLN A 237 21.28 -18.29 -4.30
CA GLN A 237 22.46 -18.63 -5.10
C GLN A 237 22.06 -19.58 -6.24
N LEU A 238 21.28 -19.08 -7.18
CA LEU A 238 20.88 -19.81 -8.37
C LEU A 238 21.86 -19.52 -9.53
N ASP A 239 22.23 -20.56 -10.28
CA ASP A 239 22.87 -20.36 -11.56
C ASP A 239 21.88 -19.78 -12.59
N ALA A 240 22.37 -19.34 -13.76
CA ALA A 240 21.56 -18.71 -14.78
C ALA A 240 20.45 -19.62 -15.31
N ALA A 241 20.71 -20.92 -15.43
CA ALA A 241 19.75 -21.90 -15.94
C ALA A 241 18.61 -22.12 -14.95
N ALA A 242 18.93 -22.33 -13.66
CA ALA A 242 17.93 -22.48 -12.60
C ALA A 242 17.09 -21.21 -12.46
N ARG A 243 17.71 -20.01 -12.50
CA ARG A 243 16.98 -18.75 -12.48
C ARG A 243 16.01 -18.63 -13.65
N SER A 244 16.43 -18.99 -14.88
CA SER A 244 15.55 -18.97 -16.07
C SER A 244 14.37 -19.91 -15.88
N GLN A 245 14.59 -21.14 -15.40
CA GLN A 245 13.51 -22.10 -15.14
C GLN A 245 12.47 -21.58 -14.15
N VAL A 246 12.90 -20.96 -13.05
CA VAL A 246 11.99 -20.34 -12.08
C VAL A 246 11.18 -19.24 -12.74
N MET A 247 11.84 -18.34 -13.48
CA MET A 247 11.16 -17.23 -14.14
C MET A 247 10.17 -17.71 -15.19
N ASP A 248 10.53 -18.72 -16.01
CA ASP A 248 9.65 -19.28 -17.03
C ASP A 248 8.39 -19.89 -16.39
N ALA A 249 8.56 -20.66 -15.31
CA ALA A 249 7.43 -21.25 -14.57
C ALA A 249 6.53 -20.19 -13.95
N VAL A 250 7.12 -19.14 -13.34
CA VAL A 250 6.36 -18.03 -12.75
C VAL A 250 5.61 -17.25 -13.83
N LEU A 251 6.26 -16.86 -14.91
CA LEU A 251 5.62 -16.11 -15.99
C LEU A 251 4.51 -16.92 -16.68
N GLN A 252 4.71 -18.23 -16.86
CA GLN A 252 3.68 -19.12 -17.39
C GLN A 252 2.45 -19.21 -16.48
N ALA A 253 2.64 -19.19 -15.15
CA ALA A 253 1.54 -19.21 -14.20
C ALA A 253 0.63 -17.98 -14.27
N PHE A 254 1.13 -16.86 -14.80
CA PHE A 254 0.32 -15.66 -15.04
C PHE A 254 -0.50 -15.71 -16.33
N ALA A 255 -0.38 -16.76 -17.16
CA ALA A 255 -1.15 -16.88 -18.41
C ALA A 255 -2.65 -16.62 -18.26
N PRO A 256 -3.34 -17.06 -17.19
CA PRO A 256 -4.76 -16.79 -16.99
C PRO A 256 -5.13 -15.30 -16.84
N PHE A 257 -4.15 -14.47 -16.54
CA PHE A 257 -4.34 -13.02 -16.35
C PHE A 257 -3.93 -12.20 -17.59
N VAL A 258 -3.39 -12.86 -18.61
CA VAL A 258 -2.89 -12.17 -19.82
C VAL A 258 -4.02 -12.00 -20.84
N GLU A 259 -4.29 -10.74 -21.20
CA GLU A 259 -5.27 -10.35 -22.21
C GLU A 259 -4.58 -9.44 -23.25
N GLY A 260 -4.14 -10.01 -24.35
CA GLY A 260 -3.37 -9.26 -25.37
C GLY A 260 -2.04 -8.74 -24.80
N ASP A 261 -1.86 -7.43 -24.85
CA ASP A 261 -0.67 -6.74 -24.34
C ASP A 261 -0.77 -6.32 -22.86
N ALA A 262 -1.81 -6.77 -22.17
CA ALA A 262 -2.05 -6.46 -20.78
C ALA A 262 -2.05 -7.72 -19.89
N VAL A 263 -1.78 -7.49 -18.61
CA VAL A 263 -2.07 -8.43 -17.52
C VAL A 263 -3.14 -7.78 -16.66
N THR A 264 -4.31 -8.40 -16.58
CA THR A 264 -5.50 -7.88 -15.93
C THR A 264 -5.91 -8.79 -14.78
N PHE A 265 -6.29 -8.21 -13.65
CA PHE A 265 -6.79 -8.96 -12.50
C PHE A 265 -7.77 -8.12 -11.68
N THR A 266 -8.60 -8.78 -10.90
CA THR A 266 -9.44 -8.12 -9.90
C THR A 266 -8.69 -8.03 -8.58
N ALA A 267 -8.52 -6.80 -8.08
CA ALA A 267 -8.05 -6.54 -6.72
C ALA A 267 -9.25 -6.62 -5.77
N ALA A 268 -9.29 -7.67 -4.96
CA ALA A 268 -10.32 -7.85 -3.95
C ALA A 268 -9.89 -7.16 -2.65
N CYS A 269 -10.53 -6.04 -2.34
CA CYS A 269 -10.18 -5.15 -1.23
C CYS A 269 -11.34 -4.98 -0.26
N TRP A 270 -11.02 -4.51 0.94
CA TRP A 270 -11.93 -3.83 1.84
C TRP A 270 -11.84 -2.32 1.60
N ASP A 271 -12.99 -1.67 1.41
CA ASP A 271 -13.18 -0.23 1.55
C ASP A 271 -13.54 0.03 3.03
N VAL A 272 -12.60 0.63 3.76
CA VAL A 272 -12.69 0.83 5.21
C VAL A 272 -12.89 2.30 5.48
N ARG A 273 -14.02 2.63 6.12
CA ARG A 273 -14.35 4.01 6.51
C ARG A 273 -14.69 4.07 7.99
N ALA A 274 -14.32 5.18 8.63
CA ALA A 274 -14.68 5.45 10.01
C ALA A 274 -14.66 6.96 10.30
N ARG A 275 -15.26 7.38 11.41
CA ARG A 275 -15.31 8.78 11.84
C ARG A 275 -14.65 8.96 13.19
N ALA A 276 -13.98 10.10 13.35
CA ALA A 276 -13.51 10.57 14.65
C ALA A 276 -14.61 11.39 15.36
N TRP A 277 -14.70 11.19 16.67
CA TRP A 277 -15.67 11.90 17.54
C TRP A 277 -15.08 13.13 18.18
#